data_ebf892cf44e6d1b6b77f61eba6f2a420
#
_entry.id   ebf892cf44e6d1b6b77f61eba6f2a420
#
_cell.length_a   1.000
_cell.length_b   1.000
_cell.length_c   1.000
_cell.angle_alpha   90.00
_cell.angle_beta   90.00
_cell.angle_gamma   90.00
#
_symmetry.space_group_name_H-M   'P 1'
#
loop_
_entity.id
_entity.type
_entity.pdbx_description
1 polymer ?
#
loop_
_entity_poly.entity_id
_entity_poly.type
_entity_poly.pdbx_seq_one_letter_code
_entity_poly.pdbx_strand_id
1 'polypeptide(L)'
;LYTLPGIPCTYYGDEIGMEGFGDPFCRRCFDESEANTGLTDYYRRLGAIRKEYADVFTTGKYEEIYEKNGCFVFVRRGFSRSVYTCVNLSSEKYSAEIDHAFDLLNQCDLPQKFTMESGGYCLFSAKN
;
A
#
# COMPACT_ATOMS: atom_id res chain seq x y z
N LEU A 1 -2.46 -4.89 -1.83
CA LEU A 1 -1.79 -6.14 -2.18
C LEU A 1 -0.48 -6.32 -1.37
N TYR A 2 0.51 -5.42 -1.47
CA TYR A 2 1.85 -5.59 -0.90
C TYR A 2 1.91 -5.63 0.64
N THR A 3 0.90 -5.14 1.33
CA THR A 3 0.86 -5.02 2.80
C THR A 3 -0.08 -6.01 3.47
N LEU A 4 -0.93 -6.68 2.71
CA LEU A 4 -1.83 -7.71 3.20
C LEU A 4 -1.07 -8.97 3.68
N PRO A 5 -1.69 -9.79 4.54
CA PRO A 5 -1.17 -11.11 4.90
C PRO A 5 -0.96 -11.98 3.66
N GLY A 6 0.07 -12.80 3.69
CA GLY A 6 0.44 -13.68 2.58
C GLY A 6 1.55 -13.13 1.70
N ILE A 7 1.75 -13.75 0.56
CA ILE A 7 2.76 -13.37 -0.43
C ILE A 7 2.07 -12.57 -1.55
N PRO A 8 2.51 -11.33 -1.84
CA PRO A 8 1.94 -10.58 -2.95
C PRO A 8 2.24 -11.28 -4.28
N CYS A 9 1.23 -11.41 -5.10
CA CYS A 9 1.36 -11.92 -6.45
C CYS A 9 0.94 -10.83 -7.43
N THR A 10 1.88 -10.35 -8.23
CA THR A 10 1.64 -9.40 -9.31
C THR A 10 1.47 -10.18 -10.60
N TYR A 11 0.38 -9.96 -11.33
CA TYR A 11 0.25 -10.53 -12.66
C TYR A 11 1.16 -9.76 -13.62
N TYR A 12 1.77 -10.47 -14.58
CA TYR A 12 2.70 -9.84 -15.51
C TYR A 12 2.04 -8.70 -16.29
N GLY A 13 2.71 -7.58 -16.33
CA GLY A 13 2.21 -6.37 -16.98
C GLY A 13 1.48 -5.40 -16.05
N ASP A 14 1.02 -5.81 -14.87
CA ASP A 14 0.41 -4.89 -13.89
C ASP A 14 1.39 -3.77 -13.52
N GLU A 15 2.67 -4.12 -13.37
CA GLU A 15 3.75 -3.20 -12.96
C GLU A 15 4.11 -2.15 -14.02
N ILE A 16 3.69 -2.36 -15.25
CA ILE A 16 3.85 -1.39 -16.35
C ILE A 16 2.52 -0.78 -16.80
N GLY A 17 1.41 -1.22 -16.21
CA GLY A 17 0.07 -0.70 -16.52
C GLY A 17 -0.52 -1.28 -17.81
N MET A 18 -0.13 -2.50 -18.20
CA MET A 18 -0.77 -3.17 -19.33
C MET A 18 -2.26 -3.35 -19.09
N GLU A 19 -3.05 -2.94 -20.06
CA GLU A 19 -4.49 -3.18 -20.04
C GLU A 19 -4.82 -4.53 -20.68
N GLY A 20 -5.77 -5.24 -20.10
CA GLY A 20 -6.31 -6.48 -20.62
C GLY A 20 -7.82 -6.52 -20.48
N PHE A 21 -8.47 -7.16 -21.43
CA PHE A 21 -9.89 -7.46 -21.39
C PHE A 21 -10.11 -8.95 -21.03
N GLY A 22 -11.27 -9.48 -21.35
CA GLY A 22 -11.53 -10.90 -21.21
C GLY A 22 -10.59 -11.78 -22.07
N ASP A 23 -10.51 -13.06 -21.74
CA ASP A 23 -9.72 -14.04 -22.48
C ASP A 23 -10.13 -14.09 -23.99
N PRO A 24 -9.18 -14.12 -24.93
CA PRO A 24 -7.73 -14.30 -24.77
C PRO A 24 -6.91 -12.99 -24.67
N PHE A 25 -7.53 -11.83 -24.71
CA PHE A 25 -6.85 -10.53 -24.80
C PHE A 25 -6.02 -10.19 -23.56
N CYS A 26 -6.37 -10.73 -22.38
CA CYS A 26 -5.59 -10.61 -21.14
C CYS A 26 -4.26 -11.38 -21.20
N ARG A 27 -4.00 -12.16 -22.24
CA ARG A 27 -2.77 -12.97 -22.42
C ARG A 27 -1.87 -12.43 -23.52
N ARG A 28 -1.93 -11.14 -23.82
CA ARG A 28 -1.04 -10.52 -24.80
C ARG A 28 0.42 -10.56 -24.35
N CYS A 29 1.35 -10.43 -25.31
CA CYS A 29 2.77 -10.35 -25.00
C CYS A 29 3.09 -9.14 -24.13
N PHE A 30 4.09 -9.29 -23.26
CA PHE A 30 4.63 -8.19 -22.47
C PHE A 30 5.30 -7.19 -23.41
N ASP A 31 4.93 -5.91 -23.29
CA ASP A 31 5.45 -4.84 -24.14
C ASP A 31 5.98 -3.68 -23.27
N GLU A 32 7.31 -3.62 -23.13
CA GLU A 32 7.98 -2.57 -22.36
C GLU A 32 7.82 -1.19 -22.98
N SER A 33 7.50 -1.08 -24.28
CA SER A 33 7.33 0.22 -24.94
C SER A 33 6.09 0.98 -24.46
N GLU A 34 5.12 0.27 -23.88
CA GLU A 34 3.90 0.83 -23.29
C GLU A 34 4.06 1.17 -21.80
N ALA A 35 5.25 0.98 -21.22
CA ALA A 35 5.46 1.07 -19.79
C ALA A 35 5.13 2.45 -19.20
N ASN A 36 4.25 2.47 -18.22
CA ASN A 36 4.07 3.60 -17.32
C ASN A 36 5.19 3.60 -16.27
N THR A 37 6.22 4.41 -16.49
CA THR A 37 7.40 4.46 -15.61
C THR A 37 7.05 4.86 -14.18
N GLY A 38 6.08 5.74 -13.99
CA GLY A 38 5.61 6.13 -12.64
C GLY A 38 5.01 4.97 -11.88
N LEU A 39 4.20 4.13 -12.55
CA LEU A 39 3.62 2.94 -11.97
C LEU A 39 4.68 1.88 -11.65
N THR A 40 5.63 1.68 -12.57
CA THR A 40 6.77 0.77 -12.36
C THR A 40 7.59 1.16 -11.13
N ASP A 41 7.88 2.44 -10.97
CA ASP A 41 8.63 2.95 -9.82
C ASP A 41 7.83 2.81 -8.52
N TYR A 42 6.51 2.97 -8.58
CA TYR A 42 5.63 2.72 -7.45
C TYR A 42 5.68 1.25 -6.99
N TYR A 43 5.59 0.30 -7.93
CA TYR A 43 5.73 -1.13 -7.63
C TYR A 43 7.10 -1.46 -7.04
N ARG A 44 8.19 -0.90 -7.57
CA ARG A 44 9.55 -1.06 -7.02
C ARG A 44 9.64 -0.55 -5.58
N ARG A 45 9.04 0.62 -5.30
CA ARG A 45 9.00 1.20 -3.96
C ARG A 45 8.23 0.31 -2.98
N LEU A 46 7.06 -0.18 -3.36
CA LEU A 46 6.30 -1.12 -2.53
C LEU A 46 7.09 -2.41 -2.24
N GLY A 47 7.78 -2.94 -3.23
CA GLY A 47 8.65 -4.11 -3.07
C GLY A 47 9.82 -3.84 -2.11
N ALA A 48 10.46 -2.66 -2.21
CA ALA A 48 11.53 -2.24 -1.33
C ALA A 48 11.04 -2.10 0.12
N ILE A 49 9.90 -1.45 0.34
CA ILE A 49 9.27 -1.32 1.66
C ILE A 49 8.98 -2.70 2.24
N ARG A 50 8.40 -3.61 1.45
CA ARG A 50 8.11 -4.96 1.92
C ARG A 50 9.38 -5.72 2.32
N LYS A 51 10.48 -5.53 1.62
CA LYS A 51 11.78 -6.12 1.95
C LYS A 51 12.38 -5.52 3.22
N GLU A 52 12.33 -4.21 3.37
CA GLU A 52 12.84 -3.48 4.54
C GLU A 52 12.08 -3.84 5.82
N TYR A 53 10.76 -4.01 5.71
CA TYR A 53 9.84 -4.37 6.80
C TYR A 53 9.47 -5.86 6.78
N ALA A 54 10.38 -6.72 6.32
CA ALA A 54 10.12 -8.15 6.17
C ALA A 54 9.72 -8.82 7.49
N ASP A 55 10.31 -8.41 8.61
CA ASP A 55 9.95 -8.84 9.95
C ASP A 55 8.47 -8.58 10.27
N VAL A 56 7.97 -7.39 9.92
CA VAL A 56 6.57 -7.01 10.12
C VAL A 56 5.64 -7.79 9.19
N PHE A 57 5.99 -7.91 7.90
CA PHE A 57 5.11 -8.54 6.91
C PHE A 57 5.13 -10.08 6.96
N THR A 58 6.17 -10.69 7.52
CA THR A 58 6.28 -12.15 7.65
C THR A 58 5.63 -12.65 8.94
N THR A 59 5.94 -12.04 10.07
CA THR A 59 5.53 -12.52 11.40
C THR A 59 4.54 -11.61 12.11
N GLY A 60 4.37 -10.36 11.64
CA GLY A 60 3.50 -9.38 12.26
C GLY A 60 2.02 -9.78 12.18
N LYS A 61 1.28 -9.48 13.25
CA LYS A 61 -0.16 -9.72 13.32
C LYS A 61 -0.90 -8.72 12.44
N TYR A 62 -1.93 -9.20 11.75
CA TYR A 62 -2.88 -8.35 11.04
C TYR A 62 -3.99 -7.92 11.99
N GLU A 63 -4.33 -6.64 11.95
CA GLU A 63 -5.43 -6.07 12.72
C GLU A 63 -6.12 -4.99 11.88
N GLU A 64 -7.43 -5.09 11.77
CA GLU A 64 -8.26 -4.07 11.16
C GLU A 64 -8.52 -2.96 12.19
N ILE A 65 -8.22 -1.72 11.81
CA ILE A 65 -8.38 -0.54 12.68
C ILE A 65 -9.68 0.18 12.37
N TYR A 66 -10.02 0.29 11.09
CA TYR A 66 -11.19 1.02 10.64
C TYR A 66 -11.67 0.50 9.29
N GLU A 67 -12.98 0.29 9.18
CA GLU A 67 -13.65 -0.05 7.93
C GLU A 67 -15.02 0.62 7.91
N LYS A 68 -15.23 1.55 7.01
CA LYS A 68 -16.52 2.19 6.80
C LYS A 68 -16.60 2.85 5.43
N ASN A 69 -17.70 2.59 4.70
CA ASN A 69 -18.05 3.30 3.46
C ASN A 69 -16.93 3.34 2.39
N GLY A 70 -16.05 2.32 2.32
CA GLY A 70 -14.94 2.29 1.40
C GLY A 70 -13.65 2.94 1.94
N CYS A 71 -13.64 3.44 3.17
CA CYS A 71 -12.41 3.76 3.85
C CYS A 71 -11.95 2.56 4.68
N PHE A 72 -10.71 2.16 4.48
CA PHE A 72 -10.14 0.97 5.07
C PHE A 72 -8.76 1.26 5.64
N VAL A 73 -8.58 0.96 6.93
CA VAL A 73 -7.32 1.13 7.66
C VAL A 73 -7.00 -0.15 8.41
N PHE A 74 -5.82 -0.69 8.17
CA PHE A 74 -5.33 -1.85 8.89
C PHE A 74 -3.85 -1.69 9.26
N VAL A 75 -3.40 -2.50 10.20
CA VAL A 75 -2.02 -2.52 10.66
C VAL A 75 -1.44 -3.93 10.60
N ARG A 76 -0.16 -4.01 10.27
CA ARG A 76 0.69 -5.17 10.50
C ARG A 76 1.58 -4.86 11.70
N ARG A 77 1.30 -5.52 12.84
CA ARG A 77 2.04 -5.28 14.09
C ARG A 77 3.22 -6.24 14.20
N GLY A 78 4.42 -5.71 14.06
CA GLY A 78 5.66 -6.43 14.36
C GLY A 78 6.04 -6.30 15.83
N PHE A 79 7.22 -6.79 16.17
CA PHE A 79 7.73 -6.77 17.56
C PHE A 79 8.12 -5.34 18.02
N SER A 80 8.89 -4.61 17.23
CA SER A 80 9.41 -3.28 17.59
C SER A 80 8.80 -2.14 16.79
N ARG A 81 8.14 -2.46 15.70
CA ARG A 81 7.54 -1.49 14.78
C ARG A 81 6.30 -2.07 14.10
N SER A 82 5.43 -1.19 13.70
CA SER A 82 4.19 -1.54 13.00
C SER A 82 4.09 -0.79 11.67
N VAL A 83 3.41 -1.39 10.70
CA VAL A 83 3.13 -0.74 9.41
C VAL A 83 1.62 -0.62 9.23
N TYR A 84 1.17 0.60 9.03
CA TYR A 84 -0.22 0.95 8.80
C TYR A 84 -0.48 1.20 7.33
N THR A 85 -1.56 0.68 6.84
CA THR A 85 -2.05 0.90 5.48
C THR A 85 -3.42 1.54 5.56
N CYS A 86 -3.54 2.69 4.91
CA CYS A 86 -4.77 3.46 4.84
C CYS A 86 -5.17 3.63 3.38
N VAL A 87 -6.43 3.33 3.04
CA VAL A 87 -7.00 3.56 1.71
C VAL A 87 -8.39 4.17 1.91
N ASN A 88 -8.65 5.30 1.28
CA ASN A 88 -9.93 5.97 1.37
C ASN A 88 -10.58 6.11 -0.01
N LEU A 89 -11.46 5.18 -0.34
CA LEU A 89 -12.31 5.23 -1.54
C LEU A 89 -13.71 5.80 -1.23
N SER A 90 -13.93 6.27 0.01
CA SER A 90 -15.19 6.93 0.40
C SER A 90 -15.28 8.36 -0.15
N SER A 91 -16.46 8.95 -0.12
CA SER A 91 -16.67 10.36 -0.44
C SER A 91 -16.30 11.31 0.70
N GLU A 92 -16.01 10.79 1.89
CA GLU A 92 -15.71 11.57 3.10
C GLU A 92 -14.22 11.56 3.42
N LYS A 93 -13.76 12.58 4.16
CA LYS A 93 -12.41 12.60 4.69
C LYS A 93 -12.28 11.64 5.86
N TYR A 94 -11.16 10.93 5.90
CA TYR A 94 -10.76 10.17 7.08
C TYR A 94 -9.71 10.95 7.87
N SER A 95 -9.86 11.05 9.19
CA SER A 95 -8.87 11.68 10.06
C SER A 95 -8.59 10.82 11.27
N ALA A 96 -7.33 10.78 11.66
CA ALA A 96 -6.84 10.10 12.87
C ALA A 96 -5.74 10.90 13.54
N GLU A 97 -5.57 10.69 14.84
CA GLU A 97 -4.39 11.14 15.57
C GLU A 97 -3.38 10.00 15.60
N ILE A 98 -2.14 10.34 15.26
CA ILE A 98 -1.02 9.38 15.18
C ILE A 98 0.21 10.01 15.85
N ASP A 99 0.93 9.21 16.63
CA ASP A 99 2.17 9.64 17.26
C ASP A 99 3.38 9.08 16.52
N HIS A 100 4.33 9.97 16.19
CA HIS A 100 5.63 9.58 15.61
C HIS A 100 5.56 8.60 14.45
N ALA A 101 4.75 8.93 13.45
CA ALA A 101 4.60 8.12 12.23
C ALA A 101 5.43 8.67 11.07
N PHE A 102 6.00 7.76 10.28
CA PHE A 102 6.81 8.07 9.11
C PHE A 102 6.17 7.50 7.85
N ASP A 103 5.87 8.38 6.89
CA ASP A 103 5.31 8.00 5.58
C ASP A 103 6.37 7.26 4.75
N LEU A 104 6.12 6.00 4.46
CA LEU A 104 7.03 5.13 3.73
C LEU A 104 7.04 5.40 2.22
N LEU A 105 5.97 5.99 1.70
CA LEU A 105 5.86 6.33 0.28
C LEU A 105 6.48 7.69 -0.03
N ASN A 106 6.24 8.69 0.83
CA ASN A 106 6.72 10.05 0.63
C ASN A 106 8.03 10.36 1.36
N GLN A 107 8.52 9.44 2.21
CA GLN A 107 9.77 9.55 2.96
C GLN A 107 9.82 10.82 3.83
N CYS A 108 8.76 11.06 4.58
CA CYS A 108 8.64 12.21 5.50
C CYS A 108 7.88 11.85 6.78
N ASP A 109 8.09 12.62 7.82
CA ASP A 109 7.29 12.51 9.04
C ASP A 109 5.84 12.94 8.78
N LEU A 110 4.90 12.18 9.34
CA LEU A 110 3.49 12.55 9.30
C LEU A 110 3.14 13.50 10.45
N PRO A 111 2.21 14.46 10.20
CA PRO A 111 1.71 15.30 11.26
C PRO A 111 0.90 14.48 12.27
N GLN A 112 0.91 14.90 13.53
CA GLN A 112 0.16 14.24 14.61
C GLN A 112 -1.34 14.10 14.28
N LYS A 113 -1.92 15.11 13.64
CA LYS A 113 -3.28 15.02 13.08
C LYS A 113 -3.17 14.70 11.58
N PHE A 114 -3.36 13.44 11.26
CA PHE A 114 -3.36 12.95 9.90
C PHE A 114 -4.76 13.03 9.28
N THR A 115 -4.85 13.52 8.06
CA THR A 115 -6.12 13.58 7.31
C THR A 115 -5.89 13.04 5.89
N MET A 116 -6.79 12.18 5.45
CA MET A 116 -6.77 11.55 4.13
C MET A 116 -8.05 11.91 3.38
N GLU A 117 -7.90 12.52 2.22
CA GLU A 117 -8.99 12.89 1.32
C GLU A 117 -9.62 11.67 0.64
N SER A 118 -10.76 11.86 -0.01
CA SER A 118 -11.34 10.87 -0.91
C SER A 118 -10.36 10.51 -2.02
N GLY A 119 -10.24 9.22 -2.34
CA GLY A 119 -9.24 8.69 -3.28
C GLY A 119 -7.81 8.64 -2.73
N GLY A 120 -7.60 9.08 -1.48
CA GLY A 120 -6.29 9.09 -0.84
C GLY A 120 -5.85 7.72 -0.34
N TYR A 121 -4.54 7.57 -0.22
CA TYR A 121 -3.91 6.41 0.42
C TYR A 121 -2.65 6.84 1.17
N CYS A 122 -2.29 6.09 2.18
CA CYS A 122 -1.07 6.31 2.94
C CYS A 122 -0.53 4.98 3.47
N LEU A 123 0.78 4.87 3.49
CA LEU A 123 1.51 3.74 4.05
C LEU A 123 2.56 4.29 5.00
N PHE A 124 2.40 4.06 6.29
CA PHE A 124 3.32 4.61 7.27
C PHE A 124 3.76 3.58 8.32
N SER A 125 4.93 3.82 8.88
CA SER A 125 5.44 3.07 10.03
C SER A 125 5.33 3.88 11.30
N ALA A 126 5.10 3.18 12.42
CA ALA A 126 5.19 3.72 13.77
C ALA A 126 5.95 2.75 14.67
N LYS A 127 6.63 3.27 15.69
CA LYS A 127 7.23 2.45 16.76
C LYS A 127 6.13 1.94 17.67
N ASN A 128 6.31 0.73 18.17
CA ASN A 128 5.40 0.14 19.18
C ASN A 128 5.71 0.66 20.57
#